data_ba334de300cd49e346f3e09abe887094
#
_entry.id   ba334de300cd49e346f3e09abe887094
#
_cell.length_a   1.000
_cell.length_b   1.000
_cell.length_c   1.000
_cell.angle_alpha   90.00
_cell.angle_beta   90.00
_cell.angle_gamma   90.00
#
_symmetry.space_group_name_H-M   'P 1'
#
loop_
_entity.id
_entity.type
_entity.pdbx_description
1 polymer ?
#
loop_
_entity_poly.entity_id
_entity_poly.type
_entity_poly.pdbx_seq_one_letter_code
_entity_poly.pdbx_strand_id
1 'polypeptide(L)'
;MAGHSKWATTKHKKAANDAKRSKLWAKLIKDIEVAARTGGGDPAGNPTLDDMIKKAKKASVPGDNIERARKRGSGEEAGGSDWEDITYEGYGPNGVAMLIQCLTDNRNRAATEVRTAMTKNGGNLGESGSVAYMFARKGVNTVAKGELTEDDVLLAVLEAGAEEVNDLGESFEVVSEASDLHAVRDALQEAGIEVEETEQDFRSSVEVDLDLSLIH
;
A
#
# COMPACT_ATOMS: atom_id res chain seq x y z
N MET A 1 -16.22 -35.31 29.40
CA MET A 1 -16.61 -34.35 28.33
C MET A 1 -15.73 -33.10 28.49
N ALA A 2 -14.68 -33.01 27.70
CA ALA A 2 -13.78 -31.86 27.73
C ALA A 2 -14.40 -30.73 26.88
N GLY A 3 -15.04 -29.77 27.56
CA GLY A 3 -15.52 -28.56 26.91
C GLY A 3 -14.33 -27.71 26.47
N HIS A 4 -14.03 -27.70 25.20
CA HIS A 4 -13.12 -26.69 24.64
C HIS A 4 -13.72 -25.34 24.91
N SER A 5 -13.11 -24.59 25.84
CA SER A 5 -13.59 -23.28 26.26
C SER A 5 -13.64 -22.34 25.07
N LYS A 6 -14.84 -21.84 24.74
CA LYS A 6 -15.09 -20.81 23.72
C LYS A 6 -14.15 -19.61 23.94
N TRP A 7 -13.76 -19.37 25.20
CA TRP A 7 -12.80 -18.33 25.59
C TRP A 7 -11.38 -18.59 25.03
N ALA A 8 -10.88 -19.83 25.08
CA ALA A 8 -9.55 -20.16 24.55
C ALA A 8 -9.46 -19.94 23.02
N THR A 9 -10.46 -20.38 22.26
CA THR A 9 -10.55 -20.16 20.82
C THR A 9 -10.67 -18.67 20.46
N THR A 10 -11.43 -17.92 21.24
CA THR A 10 -11.60 -16.46 21.04
C THR A 10 -10.31 -15.71 21.37
N LYS A 11 -9.57 -16.13 22.42
CA LYS A 11 -8.29 -15.52 22.81
C LYS A 11 -7.23 -15.64 21.70
N HIS A 12 -7.10 -16.81 21.08
CA HIS A 12 -6.14 -17.00 19.99
C HIS A 12 -6.49 -16.21 18.74
N LYS A 13 -7.76 -16.17 18.35
CA LYS A 13 -8.22 -15.33 17.23
C LYS A 13 -8.01 -13.85 17.50
N LYS A 14 -8.32 -13.38 18.71
CA LYS A 14 -8.09 -11.99 19.10
C LYS A 14 -6.61 -11.63 19.06
N ALA A 15 -5.72 -12.48 19.63
CA ALA A 15 -4.28 -12.24 19.60
C ALA A 15 -3.72 -12.16 18.17
N ALA A 16 -4.18 -13.04 17.26
CA ALA A 16 -3.78 -13.01 15.86
C ALA A 16 -4.25 -11.73 15.14
N ASN A 17 -5.48 -11.30 15.39
CA ASN A 17 -6.02 -10.05 14.84
C ASN A 17 -5.31 -8.83 15.41
N ASP A 18 -5.03 -8.82 16.71
CA ASP A 18 -4.30 -7.73 17.36
C ASP A 18 -2.86 -7.63 16.84
N ALA A 19 -2.20 -8.77 16.57
CA ALA A 19 -0.87 -8.79 15.95
C ALA A 19 -0.89 -8.25 14.51
N LYS A 20 -1.88 -8.63 13.69
CA LYS A 20 -2.06 -8.09 12.33
C LYS A 20 -2.29 -6.58 12.36
N ARG A 21 -3.18 -6.12 13.24
CA ARG A 21 -3.48 -4.69 13.42
C ARG A 21 -2.24 -3.90 13.87
N SER A 22 -1.47 -4.43 14.82
CA SER A 22 -0.23 -3.79 15.28
C SER A 22 0.81 -3.66 14.17
N LYS A 23 0.96 -4.68 13.30
CA LYS A 23 1.85 -4.61 12.14
C LYS A 23 1.39 -3.54 11.13
N LEU A 24 0.09 -3.48 10.83
CA LEU A 24 -0.48 -2.46 9.96
C LEU A 24 -0.25 -1.05 10.53
N TRP A 25 -0.53 -0.84 11.82
CA TRP A 25 -0.31 0.44 12.47
C TRP A 25 1.15 0.87 12.44
N ALA A 26 2.08 -0.08 12.70
CA ALA A 26 3.51 0.21 12.65
C ALA A 26 3.95 0.63 11.23
N LYS A 27 3.40 0.00 10.17
CA LYS A 27 3.65 0.40 8.79
C LYS A 27 3.12 1.81 8.54
N LEU A 28 1.86 2.08 8.82
CA LEU A 28 1.23 3.39 8.58
C LEU A 28 1.94 4.54 9.32
N ILE A 29 2.40 4.30 10.54
CA ILE A 29 3.20 5.27 11.32
C ILE A 29 4.52 5.60 10.61
N LYS A 30 5.20 4.60 10.05
CA LYS A 30 6.42 4.79 9.28
C LYS A 30 6.17 5.53 7.97
N ASP A 31 5.11 5.17 7.26
CA ASP A 31 4.72 5.81 6.01
C ASP A 31 4.42 7.31 6.22
N ILE A 32 3.75 7.68 7.33
CA ILE A 32 3.53 9.07 7.74
C ILE A 32 4.86 9.79 8.00
N GLU A 33 5.79 9.16 8.74
CA GLU A 33 7.09 9.75 9.06
C GLU A 33 7.91 10.02 7.79
N VAL A 34 7.92 9.08 6.84
CA VAL A 34 8.60 9.24 5.55
C VAL A 34 7.94 10.31 4.69
N ALA A 35 6.60 10.30 4.57
CA ALA A 35 5.87 11.29 3.80
C ALA A 35 6.11 12.71 4.34
N ALA A 36 6.10 12.89 5.67
CA ALA A 36 6.40 14.18 6.31
C ALA A 36 7.85 14.63 6.08
N ARG A 37 8.81 13.69 6.03
CA ARG A 37 10.22 13.99 5.77
C ARG A 37 10.46 14.44 4.33
N THR A 38 9.82 13.77 3.39
CA THR A 38 10.04 14.01 1.96
C THR A 38 9.34 15.26 1.45
N GLY A 39 8.08 15.46 1.86
CA GLY A 39 7.21 16.52 1.34
C GLY A 39 6.87 17.63 2.34
N GLY A 40 7.43 17.58 3.56
CA GLY A 40 7.13 18.53 4.64
C GLY A 40 5.98 18.06 5.54
N GLY A 41 5.94 18.61 6.76
CA GLY A 41 5.03 18.20 7.82
C GLY A 41 3.61 18.81 7.77
N ASP A 42 3.33 19.67 6.79
CA ASP A 42 2.00 20.26 6.61
C ASP A 42 1.16 19.43 5.63
N PRO A 43 0.09 18.76 6.09
CA PRO A 43 -0.77 17.97 5.21
C PRO A 43 -1.43 18.78 4.09
N ALA A 44 -1.67 20.08 4.29
CA ALA A 44 -2.26 20.93 3.26
C ALA A 44 -1.32 21.17 2.07
N GLY A 45 -0.02 21.14 2.30
CA GLY A 45 1.02 21.27 1.27
C GLY A 45 1.63 19.94 0.83
N ASN A 46 1.19 18.80 1.41
CA ASN A 46 1.75 17.48 1.15
C ASN A 46 0.63 16.44 0.98
N PRO A 47 0.11 16.27 -0.24
CA PRO A 47 -0.97 15.33 -0.52
C PRO A 47 -0.68 13.89 -0.10
N THR A 48 0.56 13.43 -0.27
CA THR A 48 0.98 12.10 0.16
C THR A 48 0.86 11.92 1.67
N LEU A 49 1.25 12.94 2.45
CA LEU A 49 1.11 12.92 3.90
C LEU A 49 -0.37 12.92 4.31
N ASP A 50 -1.19 13.73 3.67
CA ASP A 50 -2.63 13.80 3.93
C ASP A 50 -3.30 12.44 3.71
N ASP A 51 -2.99 11.77 2.59
CA ASP A 51 -3.51 10.44 2.29
C ASP A 51 -3.05 9.39 3.32
N MET A 52 -1.77 9.39 3.72
CA MET A 52 -1.29 8.48 4.77
C MET A 52 -1.98 8.74 6.11
N ILE A 53 -2.23 9.99 6.46
CA ILE A 53 -2.98 10.36 7.66
C ILE A 53 -4.43 9.86 7.59
N LYS A 54 -5.10 10.02 6.43
CA LYS A 54 -6.46 9.49 6.21
C LYS A 54 -6.50 7.97 6.32
N LYS A 55 -5.56 7.25 5.68
CA LYS A 55 -5.42 5.79 5.82
C LYS A 55 -5.21 5.37 7.27
N ALA A 56 -4.36 6.05 8.01
CA ALA A 56 -4.10 5.75 9.43
C ALA A 56 -5.35 5.97 10.30
N LYS A 57 -6.10 7.05 10.07
CA LYS A 57 -7.38 7.32 10.76
C LYS A 57 -8.42 6.24 10.44
N LYS A 58 -8.56 5.84 9.17
CA LYS A 58 -9.46 4.74 8.73
C LYS A 58 -9.09 3.42 9.40
N ALA A 59 -7.79 3.14 9.57
CA ALA A 59 -7.29 1.98 10.31
C ALA A 59 -7.36 2.12 11.84
N SER A 60 -7.97 3.19 12.36
CA SER A 60 -8.13 3.49 13.79
C SER A 60 -6.78 3.61 14.54
N VAL A 61 -5.75 4.14 13.89
CA VAL A 61 -4.50 4.50 14.55
C VAL A 61 -4.78 5.67 15.50
N PRO A 62 -4.32 5.64 16.77
CA PRO A 62 -4.50 6.74 17.69
C PRO A 62 -3.92 8.06 17.17
N GLY A 63 -4.68 9.16 17.32
CA GLY A 63 -4.28 10.47 16.80
C GLY A 63 -2.92 10.96 17.31
N ASP A 64 -2.61 10.71 18.59
CA ASP A 64 -1.31 11.05 19.17
C ASP A 64 -0.14 10.35 18.49
N ASN A 65 -0.34 9.12 18.02
CA ASN A 65 0.70 8.38 17.29
C ASN A 65 0.89 8.95 15.89
N ILE A 66 -0.20 9.33 15.21
CA ILE A 66 -0.16 9.99 13.90
C ILE A 66 0.60 11.31 14.00
N GLU A 67 0.23 12.15 14.97
CA GLU A 67 0.85 13.47 15.17
C GLU A 67 2.33 13.36 15.55
N ARG A 68 2.69 12.41 16.39
CA ARG A 68 4.09 12.15 16.75
C ARG A 68 4.91 11.69 15.54
N ALA A 69 4.36 10.83 14.68
CA ALA A 69 5.02 10.41 13.45
C ALA A 69 5.23 11.58 12.49
N ARG A 70 4.21 12.43 12.31
CA ARG A 70 4.30 13.64 11.50
C ARG A 70 5.43 14.56 12.00
N LYS A 71 5.45 14.85 13.31
CA LYS A 71 6.48 15.73 13.93
C LYS A 71 7.90 15.16 13.82
N ARG A 72 8.06 13.84 13.98
CA ARG A 72 9.38 13.21 13.81
C ARG A 72 9.83 13.25 12.36
N GLY A 73 8.92 13.02 11.42
CA GLY A 73 9.23 13.12 10.00
C GLY A 73 9.62 14.53 9.57
N SER A 74 8.88 15.54 10.01
CA SER A 74 9.18 16.96 9.72
C SER A 74 10.38 17.53 10.47
N GLY A 75 10.95 16.79 11.43
CA GLY A 75 12.09 17.27 12.25
C GLY A 75 11.68 18.17 13.43
N GLU A 76 10.37 18.34 13.69
CA GLU A 76 9.84 19.09 14.84
C GLU A 76 10.08 18.36 16.17
N GLU A 77 10.23 17.04 16.14
CA GLU A 77 10.50 16.20 17.31
C GLU A 77 11.73 15.32 17.05
N ALA A 78 12.64 15.25 18.02
CA ALA A 78 13.83 14.40 17.92
C ALA A 78 13.48 12.90 17.97
N GLY A 79 14.23 12.07 17.26
CA GLY A 79 14.11 10.59 17.33
C GLY A 79 13.51 9.93 16.11
N GLY A 80 13.42 10.62 14.98
CA GLY A 80 13.08 10.00 13.69
C GLY A 80 14.21 9.05 13.26
N SER A 81 13.86 7.84 12.82
CA SER A 81 14.81 6.92 12.18
C SER A 81 15.03 7.33 10.73
N ASP A 82 16.23 7.09 10.21
CA ASP A 82 16.53 7.31 8.79
C ASP A 82 15.95 6.16 7.96
N TRP A 83 14.64 6.26 7.73
CA TRP A 83 13.91 5.30 6.89
C TRP A 83 14.24 5.54 5.43
N GLU A 84 14.55 4.46 4.73
CA GLU A 84 14.79 4.42 3.30
C GLU A 84 13.80 3.48 2.61
N ASP A 85 13.24 3.91 1.48
CA ASP A 85 12.51 3.04 0.58
C ASP A 85 13.50 2.32 -0.33
N ILE A 86 13.47 1.00 -0.32
CA ILE A 86 14.33 0.17 -1.16
C ILE A 86 13.45 -0.81 -1.91
N THR A 87 13.63 -0.87 -3.22
CA THR A 87 12.99 -1.88 -4.06
C THR A 87 13.98 -2.98 -4.38
N TYR A 88 13.64 -4.22 -4.03
CA TYR A 88 14.34 -5.42 -4.46
C TYR A 88 13.61 -6.06 -5.63
N GLU A 89 14.38 -6.69 -6.48
CA GLU A 89 13.91 -7.41 -7.66
C GLU A 89 14.21 -8.88 -7.52
N GLY A 90 13.32 -9.72 -8.02
CA GLY A 90 13.54 -11.16 -7.95
C GLY A 90 12.51 -11.96 -8.71
N TYR A 91 12.66 -13.25 -8.60
CA TYR A 91 11.78 -14.23 -9.20
C TYR A 91 11.21 -15.14 -8.12
N GLY A 92 9.91 -15.26 -8.06
CA GLY A 92 9.20 -16.25 -7.26
C GLY A 92 9.23 -17.64 -7.89
N PRO A 93 8.53 -18.62 -7.30
CA PRO A 93 8.34 -19.93 -7.91
C PRO A 93 7.85 -19.79 -9.36
N ASN A 94 8.27 -20.71 -10.22
CA ASN A 94 7.95 -20.72 -11.66
C ASN A 94 8.40 -19.48 -12.45
N GLY A 95 9.35 -18.71 -11.92
CA GLY A 95 9.93 -17.57 -12.64
C GLY A 95 9.03 -16.32 -12.65
N VAL A 96 8.06 -16.22 -11.74
CA VAL A 96 7.21 -15.03 -11.59
C VAL A 96 8.06 -13.85 -11.18
N ALA A 97 8.05 -12.78 -11.98
CA ALA A 97 8.73 -11.54 -11.66
C ALA A 97 8.12 -10.88 -10.41
N MET A 98 8.95 -10.41 -9.51
CA MET A 98 8.53 -9.79 -8.25
C MET A 98 9.30 -8.49 -8.00
N LEU A 99 8.57 -7.40 -7.75
CA LEU A 99 9.09 -6.19 -7.12
C LEU A 99 8.73 -6.22 -5.64
N ILE A 100 9.73 -6.00 -4.77
CA ILE A 100 9.56 -6.07 -3.32
C ILE A 100 9.97 -4.72 -2.75
N GLN A 101 8.98 -3.92 -2.38
CA GLN A 101 9.20 -2.62 -1.74
C GLN A 101 9.41 -2.81 -0.24
N CYS A 102 10.50 -2.25 0.27
CA CYS A 102 10.86 -2.33 1.68
C CYS A 102 11.13 -0.94 2.23
N LEU A 103 10.39 -0.55 3.26
CA LEU A 103 10.71 0.60 4.09
C LEU A 103 11.56 0.13 5.26
N THR A 104 12.81 0.57 5.33
CA THR A 104 13.79 0.11 6.32
C THR A 104 14.69 1.23 6.83
N ASP A 105 15.11 1.09 8.06
CA ASP A 105 16.19 1.89 8.69
C ASP A 105 17.55 1.18 8.62
N ASN A 106 17.61 -0.02 7.98
CA ASN A 106 18.83 -0.80 7.85
C ASN A 106 18.82 -1.65 6.57
N ARG A 107 19.48 -1.16 5.53
CA ARG A 107 19.57 -1.80 4.20
C ARG A 107 20.12 -3.24 4.25
N ASN A 108 21.14 -3.46 5.06
CA ASN A 108 21.81 -4.77 5.12
C ASN A 108 20.89 -5.82 5.78
N ARG A 109 20.17 -5.44 6.84
CA ARG A 109 19.19 -6.30 7.48
C ARG A 109 18.05 -6.63 6.50
N ALA A 110 17.46 -5.62 5.86
CA ALA A 110 16.40 -5.80 4.88
C ALA A 110 16.82 -6.73 3.73
N ALA A 111 17.99 -6.50 3.14
CA ALA A 111 18.52 -7.35 2.06
C ALA A 111 18.67 -8.82 2.49
N THR A 112 19.14 -9.05 3.72
CA THR A 112 19.32 -10.41 4.26
C THR A 112 17.97 -11.09 4.50
N GLU A 113 17.02 -10.35 5.09
CA GLU A 113 15.69 -10.87 5.39
C GLU A 113 14.91 -11.19 4.11
N VAL A 114 14.92 -10.28 3.11
CA VAL A 114 14.26 -10.50 1.82
C VAL A 114 14.88 -11.69 1.09
N ARG A 115 16.21 -11.75 1.00
CA ARG A 115 16.90 -12.91 0.37
C ARG A 115 16.53 -14.22 1.04
N THR A 116 16.51 -14.23 2.37
CA THR A 116 16.16 -15.43 3.14
C THR A 116 14.70 -15.83 2.90
N ALA A 117 13.78 -14.86 2.88
CA ALA A 117 12.36 -15.11 2.61
C ALA A 117 12.16 -15.68 1.21
N MET A 118 12.76 -15.07 0.19
CA MET A 118 12.68 -15.55 -1.20
C MET A 118 13.21 -16.98 -1.33
N THR A 119 14.41 -17.25 -0.85
CA THR A 119 15.04 -18.57 -0.95
C THR A 119 14.24 -19.65 -0.22
N LYS A 120 13.70 -19.35 0.96
CA LYS A 120 12.88 -20.31 1.73
C LYS A 120 11.57 -20.68 1.03
N ASN A 121 11.05 -19.80 0.20
CA ASN A 121 9.79 -19.99 -0.53
C ASN A 121 10.00 -20.32 -2.02
N GLY A 122 11.17 -20.83 -2.41
CA GLY A 122 11.42 -21.31 -3.76
C GLY A 122 11.68 -20.22 -4.79
N GLY A 123 11.91 -18.99 -4.36
CA GLY A 123 12.31 -17.86 -5.19
C GLY A 123 13.78 -17.47 -5.03
N ASN A 124 14.20 -16.46 -5.74
CA ASN A 124 15.54 -15.88 -5.62
C ASN A 124 15.52 -14.38 -5.90
N LEU A 125 16.43 -13.65 -5.25
CA LEU A 125 16.69 -12.25 -5.60
C LEU A 125 17.47 -12.19 -6.90
N GLY A 126 17.05 -11.28 -7.79
CA GLY A 126 17.76 -10.91 -9.01
C GLY A 126 18.69 -9.71 -8.78
N GLU A 127 19.35 -9.28 -9.83
CA GLU A 127 20.09 -8.03 -9.87
C GLU A 127 19.12 -6.85 -10.13
N SER A 128 19.57 -5.65 -9.81
CA SER A 128 18.80 -4.43 -10.10
C SER A 128 18.59 -4.31 -11.62
N GLY A 129 17.34 -4.03 -12.04
CA GLY A 129 16.94 -3.96 -13.44
C GLY A 129 16.55 -5.31 -14.07
N SER A 130 16.56 -6.41 -13.29
CA SER A 130 16.22 -7.74 -13.82
C SER A 130 14.73 -7.92 -14.15
N VAL A 131 13.84 -7.25 -13.42
CA VAL A 131 12.38 -7.34 -13.62
C VAL A 131 11.68 -5.98 -13.62
N ALA A 132 12.31 -4.91 -13.16
CA ALA A 132 11.68 -3.58 -12.99
C ALA A 132 11.08 -3.07 -14.31
N TYR A 133 11.66 -3.38 -15.45
CA TYR A 133 11.16 -3.00 -16.78
C TYR A 133 9.80 -3.60 -17.14
N MET A 134 9.36 -4.64 -16.41
CA MET A 134 8.06 -5.29 -16.61
C MET A 134 6.94 -4.57 -15.83
N PHE A 135 7.28 -3.58 -15.02
CA PHE A 135 6.34 -2.90 -14.15
C PHE A 135 6.32 -1.40 -14.43
N ALA A 136 5.13 -0.84 -14.53
CA ALA A 136 4.92 0.59 -14.59
C ALA A 136 4.34 1.09 -13.26
N ARG A 137 4.83 2.24 -12.77
CA ARG A 137 4.25 2.88 -11.59
C ARG A 137 3.01 3.64 -12.02
N LYS A 138 1.86 3.30 -11.46
CA LYS A 138 0.56 3.89 -11.77
C LYS A 138 -0.09 4.49 -10.53
N GLY A 139 -0.99 5.44 -10.75
CA GLY A 139 -1.92 5.93 -9.76
C GLY A 139 -3.16 5.07 -9.74
N VAL A 140 -3.63 4.68 -8.55
CA VAL A 140 -4.80 3.83 -8.37
C VAL A 140 -5.73 4.48 -7.36
N ASN A 141 -6.96 4.76 -7.78
CA ASN A 141 -8.04 5.19 -6.90
C ASN A 141 -9.12 4.11 -6.87
N THR A 142 -9.47 3.65 -5.67
CA THR A 142 -10.56 2.69 -5.49
C THR A 142 -11.80 3.43 -4.99
N VAL A 143 -12.93 3.18 -5.61
CA VAL A 143 -14.23 3.77 -5.25
C VAL A 143 -15.25 2.70 -4.97
N ALA A 144 -16.13 2.92 -3.99
CA ALA A 144 -17.25 2.02 -3.71
C ALA A 144 -18.21 2.00 -4.92
N LYS A 145 -18.58 0.81 -5.38
CA LYS A 145 -19.45 0.66 -6.53
C LYS A 145 -20.87 1.16 -6.26
N GLY A 146 -21.46 0.73 -5.14
CA GLY A 146 -22.83 1.10 -4.81
C GLY A 146 -23.78 0.92 -5.99
N GLU A 147 -24.46 2.01 -6.40
CA GLU A 147 -25.33 2.06 -7.58
C GLU A 147 -24.65 2.63 -8.83
N LEU A 148 -23.34 2.94 -8.75
CA LEU A 148 -22.57 3.48 -9.86
C LEU A 148 -22.37 2.47 -10.96
N THR A 149 -22.38 2.94 -12.20
CA THR A 149 -21.93 2.18 -13.36
C THR A 149 -20.50 2.55 -13.73
N GLU A 150 -19.86 1.71 -14.52
CA GLU A 150 -18.52 2.00 -15.06
C GLU A 150 -18.52 3.31 -15.85
N ASP A 151 -19.59 3.56 -16.63
CA ASP A 151 -19.76 4.78 -17.42
C ASP A 151 -19.85 6.04 -16.53
N ASP A 152 -20.52 5.96 -15.37
CA ASP A 152 -20.60 7.09 -14.42
C ASP A 152 -19.21 7.46 -13.89
N VAL A 153 -18.41 6.45 -13.55
CA VAL A 153 -17.05 6.65 -13.07
C VAL A 153 -16.15 7.17 -14.17
N LEU A 154 -16.22 6.57 -15.37
CA LEU A 154 -15.42 6.96 -16.53
C LEU A 154 -15.68 8.43 -16.92
N LEU A 155 -16.95 8.86 -16.98
CA LEU A 155 -17.31 10.23 -17.29
C LEU A 155 -16.75 11.24 -16.28
N ALA A 156 -16.69 10.86 -15.01
CA ALA A 156 -16.16 11.74 -13.96
C ALA A 156 -14.65 11.97 -14.09
N VAL A 157 -13.89 11.01 -14.64
CA VAL A 157 -12.43 11.03 -14.60
C VAL A 157 -11.74 11.17 -15.96
N LEU A 158 -12.51 11.18 -17.05
CA LEU A 158 -11.96 11.17 -18.42
C LEU A 158 -11.02 12.36 -18.68
N GLU A 159 -11.41 13.56 -18.23
CA GLU A 159 -10.59 14.77 -18.41
C GLU A 159 -9.47 14.89 -17.37
N ALA A 160 -9.51 14.10 -16.30
CA ALA A 160 -8.53 14.11 -15.22
C ALA A 160 -7.31 13.21 -15.48
N GLY A 161 -7.30 12.45 -16.59
CA GLY A 161 -6.18 11.62 -16.99
C GLY A 161 -6.30 10.15 -16.53
N ALA A 162 -7.52 9.65 -16.28
CA ALA A 162 -7.73 8.22 -16.08
C ALA A 162 -7.48 7.45 -17.38
N GLU A 163 -6.79 6.33 -17.29
CA GLU A 163 -6.46 5.43 -18.39
C GLU A 163 -7.43 4.26 -18.46
N GLU A 164 -7.79 3.71 -17.30
CA GLU A 164 -8.63 2.53 -17.18
C GLU A 164 -9.58 2.65 -15.98
N VAL A 165 -10.77 2.08 -16.13
CA VAL A 165 -11.72 1.85 -15.04
C VAL A 165 -12.03 0.35 -15.03
N ASN A 166 -11.71 -0.32 -13.94
CA ASN A 166 -11.87 -1.76 -13.79
C ASN A 166 -12.95 -2.08 -12.77
N ASP A 167 -13.93 -2.92 -13.14
CA ASP A 167 -14.97 -3.42 -12.23
C ASP A 167 -14.44 -4.60 -11.41
N LEU A 168 -14.26 -4.40 -10.10
CA LEU A 168 -13.82 -5.43 -9.16
C LEU A 168 -14.99 -6.12 -8.44
N GLY A 169 -16.25 -5.90 -8.88
CA GLY A 169 -17.45 -6.46 -8.29
C GLY A 169 -18.08 -5.55 -7.24
N GLU A 170 -17.46 -5.33 -6.10
CA GLU A 170 -17.97 -4.44 -5.03
C GLU A 170 -17.42 -3.01 -5.12
N SER A 171 -16.38 -2.79 -5.93
CA SER A 171 -15.72 -1.50 -6.15
C SER A 171 -15.31 -1.33 -7.59
N PHE A 172 -15.03 -0.08 -8.00
CA PHE A 172 -14.29 0.21 -9.20
C PHE A 172 -12.86 0.64 -8.84
N GLU A 173 -11.93 0.24 -9.69
CA GLU A 173 -10.54 0.68 -9.64
C GLU A 173 -10.29 1.61 -10.81
N VAL A 174 -9.83 2.82 -10.55
CA VAL A 174 -9.49 3.84 -11.55
C VAL A 174 -7.98 3.96 -11.61
N VAL A 175 -7.41 3.62 -12.75
CA VAL A 175 -5.96 3.64 -13.01
C VAL A 175 -5.60 4.87 -13.83
N SER A 176 -4.49 5.50 -13.47
CA SER A 176 -3.95 6.68 -14.16
C SER A 176 -2.41 6.64 -14.18
N GLU A 177 -1.77 7.57 -14.87
CA GLU A 177 -0.37 7.85 -14.61
C GLU A 177 -0.17 8.25 -13.14
N ALA A 178 1.00 7.94 -12.59
CA ALA A 178 1.29 8.23 -11.17
C ALA A 178 1.26 9.74 -10.84
N SER A 179 1.53 10.60 -11.83
CA SER A 179 1.43 12.06 -11.73
C SER A 179 -0.01 12.54 -11.57
N ASP A 180 -0.97 11.83 -12.16
CA ASP A 180 -2.37 12.26 -12.28
C ASP A 180 -3.24 11.67 -11.14
N LEU A 181 -2.66 10.84 -10.27
CA LEU A 181 -3.33 10.19 -9.15
C LEU A 181 -4.24 11.11 -8.35
N HIS A 182 -3.73 12.29 -7.96
CA HIS A 182 -4.48 13.22 -7.13
C HIS A 182 -5.52 14.00 -7.94
N ALA A 183 -5.23 14.34 -9.20
CA ALA A 183 -6.18 14.99 -10.09
C ALA A 183 -7.41 14.09 -10.35
N VAL A 184 -7.18 12.80 -10.59
CA VAL A 184 -8.25 11.81 -10.75
C VAL A 184 -9.05 11.63 -9.45
N ARG A 185 -8.39 11.56 -8.28
CA ARG A 185 -9.09 11.53 -7.00
C ARG A 185 -10.00 12.74 -6.80
N ASP A 186 -9.47 13.93 -7.06
CA ASP A 186 -10.19 15.17 -6.83
C ASP A 186 -11.41 15.26 -7.79
N ALA A 187 -11.27 14.83 -9.05
CA ALA A 187 -12.37 14.77 -10.00
C ALA A 187 -13.48 13.78 -9.56
N LEU A 188 -13.11 12.61 -9.02
CA LEU A 188 -14.08 11.67 -8.43
C LEU A 188 -14.85 12.32 -7.27
N GLN A 189 -14.15 13.01 -6.37
CA GLN A 189 -14.76 13.68 -5.23
C GLN A 189 -15.69 14.85 -5.66
N GLU A 190 -15.30 15.63 -6.68
CA GLU A 190 -16.13 16.70 -7.25
C GLU A 190 -17.39 16.15 -7.90
N ALA A 191 -17.33 14.97 -8.49
CA ALA A 191 -18.49 14.24 -9.01
C ALA A 191 -19.37 13.61 -7.92
N GLY A 192 -18.99 13.74 -6.63
CA GLY A 192 -19.73 13.17 -5.50
C GLY A 192 -19.48 11.67 -5.31
N ILE A 193 -18.44 11.12 -5.94
CA ILE A 193 -18.06 9.69 -5.82
C ILE A 193 -17.12 9.53 -4.62
N GLU A 194 -17.47 8.62 -3.71
CA GLU A 194 -16.67 8.34 -2.52
C GLU A 194 -15.43 7.52 -2.89
N VAL A 195 -14.24 8.11 -2.67
CA VAL A 195 -12.96 7.45 -2.87
C VAL A 195 -12.57 6.70 -1.60
N GLU A 196 -12.48 5.38 -1.68
CA GLU A 196 -12.13 4.53 -0.56
C GLU A 196 -10.62 4.47 -0.31
N GLU A 197 -9.84 4.42 -1.38
CA GLU A 197 -8.39 4.31 -1.33
C GLU A 197 -7.73 5.06 -2.48
N THR A 198 -6.59 5.68 -2.19
CA THR A 198 -5.74 6.38 -3.15
C THR A 198 -4.32 5.94 -2.90
N GLU A 199 -3.67 5.35 -3.90
CA GLU A 199 -2.30 4.88 -3.76
C GLU A 199 -1.55 4.85 -5.09
N GLN A 200 -0.23 4.85 -5.01
CA GLN A 200 0.62 4.51 -6.15
C GLN A 200 1.01 3.05 -6.03
N ASP A 201 0.82 2.32 -7.12
CA ASP A 201 1.14 0.90 -7.18
C ASP A 201 1.94 0.57 -8.45
N PHE A 202 2.63 -0.56 -8.44
CA PHE A 202 3.31 -1.08 -9.61
C PHE A 202 2.42 -2.07 -10.34
N ARG A 203 2.11 -1.77 -11.59
CA ARG A 203 1.33 -2.64 -12.46
C ARG A 203 2.24 -3.38 -13.43
N SER A 204 2.09 -4.69 -13.49
CA SER A 204 2.83 -5.53 -14.43
C SER A 204 2.28 -5.36 -15.85
N SER A 205 3.17 -5.25 -16.83
CA SER A 205 2.82 -5.32 -18.26
C SER A 205 2.66 -6.76 -18.77
N VAL A 206 3.02 -7.75 -17.95
CA VAL A 206 2.94 -9.18 -18.29
C VAL A 206 2.30 -9.92 -17.13
N GLU A 207 1.22 -10.63 -17.41
CA GLU A 207 0.56 -11.51 -16.45
C GLU A 207 0.97 -12.96 -16.68
N VAL A 208 1.10 -13.71 -15.60
CA VAL A 208 1.41 -15.14 -15.62
C VAL A 208 0.36 -15.90 -14.83
N ASP A 209 -0.31 -16.83 -15.47
CA ASP A 209 -1.24 -17.73 -14.81
C ASP A 209 -0.50 -18.65 -13.84
N LEU A 210 -0.90 -18.62 -12.57
CA LEU A 210 -0.35 -19.50 -11.54
C LEU A 210 -1.40 -20.54 -11.13
N ASP A 211 -0.95 -21.80 -11.02
CA ASP A 211 -1.74 -22.83 -10.37
C ASP A 211 -1.91 -22.49 -8.87
N LEU A 212 -3.16 -22.56 -8.38
CA LEU A 212 -3.50 -22.28 -6.97
C LEU A 212 -2.72 -23.12 -5.96
N SER A 213 -2.18 -24.27 -6.38
CA SER A 213 -1.30 -25.11 -5.54
C SER A 213 0.02 -24.46 -5.16
N LEU A 214 0.40 -23.37 -5.84
CA LEU A 214 1.65 -22.63 -5.62
C LEU A 214 1.51 -21.40 -4.71
N ILE A 215 0.28 -21.08 -4.27
CA ILE A 215 -0.02 -19.88 -3.48
C ILE A 215 -0.01 -20.18 -1.96
N HIS A 216 0.54 -21.28 -1.53
CA HIS A 216 0.58 -21.70 -0.11
C HIS A 216 1.88 -21.36 0.58
#